data_28fc35161b80d52bd4e7cc33ac50e2ae
#
_entry.id   28fc35161b80d52bd4e7cc33ac50e2ae
#
_cell.length_a   1.000
_cell.length_b   1.000
_cell.length_c   1.000
_cell.angle_alpha   90.00
_cell.angle_beta   90.00
_cell.angle_gamma   90.00
#
_symmetry.space_group_name_H-M   'P 1'
#
loop_
_entity.id
_entity.type
_entity.pdbx_description
1 polymer ?
#
loop_
_entity_poly.entity_id
_entity_poly.type
_entity_poly.pdbx_seq_one_letter_code
_entity_poly.pdbx_strand_id
1 'polypeptide(L)'
;ETWNRKTVRFGWIDFIDDMEVSTALIDTVKQWGKERGMNEIEGPLGFTDMDAEGMLVEGFDQLSTMATIYNYPYYPEHMQKLGMKKSADWVEMKIYIPEAIPEKHKRISQIIATRYNLHVRKLKSKSEVRKSGVAHEIFRLINDAYTPLFGYSRMTERQIDQYVNMYVPVLDLRMVSIVENEQNEIVAVGISMSSLSRALQKAKGKLLPFGWWHLLKALMLKRPKVLDLLLVAVRPDYQGKGVNALLFTDLIPVYQKLG
;
A
#
# COMPACT_ATOMS: atom_id res chain seq x y z
N GLU A 1 -7.70 7.38 -19.99
CA GLU A 1 -9.05 7.95 -19.74
C GLU A 1 -9.13 8.62 -18.38
N THR A 2 -8.75 7.97 -17.27
CA THR A 2 -8.85 8.51 -15.90
C THR A 2 -8.19 9.88 -15.74
N TRP A 3 -7.03 10.08 -16.34
CA TRP A 3 -6.24 11.30 -16.21
C TRP A 3 -6.34 12.25 -17.41
N ASN A 4 -7.19 11.92 -18.39
CA ASN A 4 -7.36 12.68 -19.65
C ASN A 4 -6.03 12.99 -20.37
N ARG A 5 -5.08 12.06 -20.32
CA ARG A 5 -3.74 12.14 -20.93
C ARG A 5 -3.57 11.02 -21.96
N LYS A 6 -2.81 11.30 -23.02
CA LYS A 6 -2.43 10.31 -24.04
C LYS A 6 -1.09 9.70 -23.67
N THR A 7 -1.06 8.98 -22.54
CA THR A 7 0.13 8.41 -21.93
C THR A 7 0.07 6.90 -21.98
N VAL A 8 1.14 6.26 -22.43
CA VAL A 8 1.34 4.82 -22.23
C VAL A 8 2.07 4.60 -20.92
N ARG A 9 1.56 3.69 -20.12
CA ARG A 9 2.17 3.27 -18.86
C ARG A 9 2.95 1.98 -19.08
N PHE A 10 4.15 1.88 -18.50
CA PHE A 10 4.92 0.64 -18.43
C PHE A 10 5.26 0.33 -16.97
N GLY A 11 5.34 -0.96 -16.65
CA GLY A 11 5.69 -1.44 -15.31
C GLY A 11 6.58 -2.68 -15.37
N TRP A 12 6.98 -3.18 -14.20
CA TRP A 12 7.78 -4.40 -14.03
C TRP A 12 9.01 -4.45 -14.94
N ILE A 13 9.65 -3.29 -15.19
CA ILE A 13 10.85 -3.22 -16.01
C ILE A 13 12.04 -3.78 -15.22
N ASP A 14 12.80 -4.67 -15.86
CA ASP A 14 14.04 -5.21 -15.32
C ASP A 14 15.07 -5.34 -16.43
N PHE A 15 16.31 -4.91 -16.18
CA PHE A 15 17.38 -4.91 -17.17
C PHE A 15 18.76 -4.93 -16.51
N ILE A 16 19.75 -5.45 -17.24
CA ILE A 16 21.16 -5.42 -16.85
C ILE A 16 21.75 -4.02 -17.04
N ASP A 17 22.90 -3.75 -16.42
CA ASP A 17 23.61 -2.46 -16.57
C ASP A 17 24.22 -2.33 -17.97
N ASP A 18 23.33 -2.18 -18.94
CA ASP A 18 23.66 -2.00 -20.37
C ASP A 18 22.67 -1.01 -21.00
N MET A 19 23.22 0.09 -21.51
CA MET A 19 22.43 1.16 -22.14
C MET A 19 21.71 0.72 -23.42
N GLU A 20 22.25 -0.23 -24.18
CA GLU A 20 21.60 -0.73 -25.39
C GLU A 20 20.33 -1.48 -25.01
N VAL A 21 20.40 -2.30 -23.95
CA VAL A 21 19.25 -3.07 -23.44
C VAL A 21 18.15 -2.13 -22.95
N SER A 22 18.48 -1.17 -22.07
CA SER A 22 17.50 -0.23 -21.53
C SER A 22 16.92 0.67 -22.62
N THR A 23 17.72 1.09 -23.60
CA THR A 23 17.26 1.86 -24.75
C THR A 23 16.25 1.06 -25.57
N ALA A 24 16.56 -0.20 -25.90
CA ALA A 24 15.68 -1.06 -26.70
C ALA A 24 14.33 -1.29 -26.00
N LEU A 25 14.34 -1.49 -24.68
CA LEU A 25 13.10 -1.65 -23.88
C LEU A 25 12.24 -0.38 -23.93
N ILE A 26 12.83 0.78 -23.66
CA ILE A 26 12.10 2.05 -23.64
C ILE A 26 11.62 2.44 -25.03
N ASP A 27 12.42 2.21 -26.07
CA ASP A 27 12.03 2.50 -27.46
C ASP A 27 10.90 1.56 -27.92
N THR A 28 10.87 0.34 -27.45
CA THR A 28 9.74 -0.57 -27.67
C THR A 28 8.45 0.00 -27.07
N VAL A 29 8.50 0.53 -25.84
CA VAL A 29 7.35 1.17 -25.19
C VAL A 29 6.91 2.42 -25.98
N LYS A 30 7.87 3.26 -26.40
CA LYS A 30 7.60 4.46 -27.19
C LYS A 30 6.92 4.11 -28.53
N GLN A 31 7.46 3.11 -29.24
CA GLN A 31 6.91 2.67 -30.52
C GLN A 31 5.49 2.13 -30.36
N TRP A 32 5.28 1.25 -29.38
CA TRP A 32 3.95 0.70 -29.06
C TRP A 32 2.93 1.80 -28.72
N GLY A 33 3.35 2.80 -27.95
CA GLY A 33 2.52 3.95 -27.61
C GLY A 33 2.18 4.81 -28.82
N LYS A 34 3.18 5.12 -29.66
CA LYS A 34 3.01 5.92 -30.88
C LYS A 34 2.00 5.29 -31.86
N GLU A 35 2.06 3.98 -32.05
CA GLU A 35 1.11 3.23 -32.89
C GLU A 35 -0.34 3.32 -32.39
N ARG A 36 -0.55 3.67 -31.10
CA ARG A 36 -1.86 3.83 -30.46
C ARG A 36 -2.23 5.29 -30.19
N GLY A 37 -1.50 6.22 -30.81
CA GLY A 37 -1.79 7.64 -30.70
C GLY A 37 -1.45 8.24 -29.33
N MET A 38 -0.58 7.58 -28.55
CA MET A 38 -0.03 8.13 -27.33
C MET A 38 1.15 9.05 -27.65
N ASN A 39 1.33 10.09 -26.83
CA ASN A 39 2.39 11.09 -27.01
C ASN A 39 3.31 11.18 -25.80
N GLU A 40 3.02 10.46 -24.73
CA GLU A 40 3.81 10.39 -23.52
C GLU A 40 4.00 8.92 -23.08
N ILE A 41 5.12 8.67 -22.37
CA ILE A 41 5.34 7.42 -21.63
C ILE A 41 5.55 7.75 -20.15
N GLU A 42 5.03 6.94 -19.26
CA GLU A 42 5.13 7.10 -17.81
C GLU A 42 5.35 5.76 -17.15
N GLY A 43 6.29 5.70 -16.21
CA GLY A 43 6.59 4.46 -15.50
C GLY A 43 7.96 4.50 -14.80
N PRO A 44 8.28 3.42 -14.09
CA PRO A 44 7.50 2.18 -13.95
C PRO A 44 6.27 2.38 -13.06
N LEU A 45 5.11 1.93 -13.52
CA LEU A 45 3.84 1.95 -12.79
C LEU A 45 3.05 0.70 -13.13
N GLY A 46 2.44 0.06 -12.16
CA GLY A 46 1.55 -1.07 -12.36
C GLY A 46 0.18 -0.69 -12.94
N PHE A 47 -0.75 -1.64 -12.97
CA PHE A 47 -2.12 -1.38 -13.43
C PHE A 47 -2.93 -0.61 -12.40
N THR A 48 -2.67 -0.86 -11.12
CA THR A 48 -3.31 -0.20 -9.99
C THR A 48 -2.26 0.22 -8.97
N ASP A 49 -2.65 1.07 -8.04
CA ASP A 49 -1.84 1.51 -6.89
C ASP A 49 -1.47 0.37 -5.89
N MET A 50 -2.00 -0.83 -6.12
CA MET A 50 -1.63 -2.03 -5.36
C MET A 50 -0.47 -2.78 -6.00
N ASP A 51 -0.08 -2.40 -7.20
CA ASP A 51 1.06 -2.96 -7.91
C ASP A 51 2.34 -2.19 -7.55
N ALA A 52 3.46 -2.74 -7.96
CA ALA A 52 4.75 -2.10 -7.77
C ALA A 52 4.89 -0.82 -8.61
N GLU A 53 5.30 0.28 -8.01
CA GLU A 53 5.40 1.61 -8.63
C GLU A 53 6.74 2.29 -8.34
N GLY A 54 7.25 3.01 -9.34
CA GLY A 54 8.47 3.80 -9.23
C GLY A 54 9.76 3.01 -9.32
N MET A 55 10.85 3.66 -8.96
CA MET A 55 12.21 3.10 -8.83
C MET A 55 12.81 3.55 -7.51
N LEU A 56 13.55 2.66 -6.87
CA LEU A 56 14.35 3.02 -5.70
C LEU A 56 15.43 4.02 -6.13
N VAL A 57 15.50 5.16 -5.46
CA VAL A 57 16.49 6.23 -5.71
C VAL A 57 17.34 6.53 -4.49
N GLU A 58 16.86 6.19 -3.29
CA GLU A 58 17.56 6.34 -2.01
C GLU A 58 17.29 5.12 -1.11
N GLY A 59 18.20 4.83 -0.16
CA GLY A 59 18.03 3.74 0.79
C GLY A 59 18.39 2.36 0.23
N PHE A 60 19.29 2.25 -0.72
CA PHE A 60 19.77 0.99 -1.29
C PHE A 60 20.37 0.02 -0.27
N ASP A 61 20.82 0.52 0.88
CA ASP A 61 21.35 -0.22 2.03
C ASP A 61 20.26 -0.64 3.03
N GLN A 62 19.02 -0.23 2.82
CA GLN A 62 17.90 -0.53 3.70
C GLN A 62 17.16 -1.80 3.26
N LEU A 63 16.62 -2.53 4.22
CA LEU A 63 15.71 -3.63 3.94
C LEU A 63 14.33 -3.07 3.60
N SER A 64 13.94 -3.16 2.33
CA SER A 64 12.64 -2.68 1.85
C SER A 64 11.46 -3.42 2.49
N THR A 65 10.30 -2.79 2.50
CA THR A 65 9.04 -3.48 2.80
C THR A 65 8.62 -4.37 1.62
N MET A 66 7.58 -5.18 1.82
CA MET A 66 7.05 -6.01 0.74
C MET A 66 6.42 -5.19 -0.39
N ALA A 67 5.93 -4.00 -0.08
CA ALA A 67 5.28 -3.11 -1.04
C ALA A 67 6.26 -2.25 -1.84
N THR A 68 7.49 -2.10 -1.35
CA THR A 68 8.50 -1.23 -1.97
C THR A 68 9.31 -2.01 -3.02
N ILE A 69 9.60 -1.36 -4.14
CA ILE A 69 10.48 -1.89 -5.18
C ILE A 69 11.94 -1.81 -4.72
N TYR A 70 12.72 -2.82 -5.12
CA TYR A 70 14.16 -2.76 -5.11
C TYR A 70 14.70 -2.87 -6.54
N ASN A 71 15.62 -1.99 -6.88
CA ASN A 71 16.40 -2.01 -8.12
C ASN A 71 17.84 -1.57 -7.84
N TYR A 72 18.75 -1.81 -8.78
CA TYR A 72 20.11 -1.32 -8.68
C TYR A 72 20.22 0.20 -8.95
N PRO A 73 21.28 0.87 -8.44
CA PRO A 73 21.44 2.32 -8.61
C PRO A 73 21.50 2.80 -10.06
N TYR A 74 21.95 1.95 -11.01
CA TYR A 74 22.03 2.32 -12.43
C TYR A 74 20.65 2.51 -13.08
N TYR A 75 19.55 2.00 -12.51
CA TYR A 75 18.21 2.14 -13.11
C TYR A 75 17.78 3.59 -13.31
N PRO A 76 17.74 4.45 -12.28
CA PRO A 76 17.39 5.86 -12.45
C PRO A 76 18.39 6.61 -13.35
N GLU A 77 19.68 6.24 -13.33
CA GLU A 77 20.69 6.85 -14.21
C GLU A 77 20.41 6.55 -15.69
N HIS A 78 20.04 5.31 -16.03
CA HIS A 78 19.65 4.94 -17.39
C HIS A 78 18.41 5.71 -17.84
N MET A 79 17.37 5.79 -16.98
CA MET A 79 16.16 6.55 -17.32
C MET A 79 16.45 8.02 -17.57
N GLN A 80 17.33 8.64 -16.77
CA GLN A 80 17.76 10.02 -16.98
C GLN A 80 18.52 10.19 -18.30
N LYS A 81 19.46 9.28 -18.63
CA LYS A 81 20.20 9.29 -19.91
C LYS A 81 19.28 9.11 -21.11
N LEU A 82 18.17 8.37 -20.96
CA LEU A 82 17.14 8.20 -21.99
C LEU A 82 16.15 9.37 -22.09
N GLY A 83 16.41 10.46 -21.36
CA GLY A 83 15.64 11.69 -21.40
C GLY A 83 14.34 11.67 -20.60
N MET A 84 14.13 10.67 -19.76
CA MET A 84 12.99 10.66 -18.85
C MET A 84 13.18 11.65 -17.72
N LYS A 85 12.07 12.19 -17.23
CA LYS A 85 12.03 13.15 -16.12
C LYS A 85 11.24 12.57 -14.95
N LYS A 86 11.63 12.93 -13.74
CA LYS A 86 10.90 12.56 -12.54
C LYS A 86 9.49 13.17 -12.55
N SER A 87 8.47 12.33 -12.32
CA SER A 87 7.06 12.75 -12.21
C SER A 87 6.61 12.90 -10.78
N ALA A 88 6.96 11.95 -9.89
CA ALA A 88 6.56 11.94 -8.50
C ALA A 88 7.62 11.27 -7.62
N ASP A 89 7.51 11.50 -6.32
CA ASP A 89 8.28 10.79 -5.30
C ASP A 89 7.32 10.07 -4.35
N TRP A 90 7.66 8.85 -3.97
CA TRP A 90 7.08 8.12 -2.85
C TRP A 90 8.10 8.05 -1.73
N VAL A 91 7.65 8.26 -0.51
CA VAL A 91 8.52 8.24 0.67
C VAL A 91 8.06 7.16 1.61
N GLU A 92 8.96 6.26 1.97
CA GLU A 92 8.73 5.26 3.02
C GLU A 92 9.32 5.78 4.34
N MET A 93 8.53 5.70 5.40
CA MET A 93 8.92 6.19 6.72
C MET A 93 8.88 5.09 7.77
N LYS A 94 9.95 4.96 8.53
CA LYS A 94 9.99 4.12 9.72
C LYS A 94 9.50 4.91 10.93
N ILE A 95 8.41 4.44 11.55
CA ILE A 95 7.82 5.05 12.74
C ILE A 95 8.04 4.13 13.94
N TYR A 96 8.50 4.68 15.04
CA TYR A 96 8.63 3.95 16.30
C TYR A 96 7.32 4.03 17.07
N ILE A 97 6.82 2.86 17.51
CA ILE A 97 5.62 2.80 18.34
C ILE A 97 5.96 3.36 19.72
N PRO A 98 5.23 4.38 20.21
CA PRO A 98 5.49 4.94 21.55
C PRO A 98 5.10 3.95 22.64
N GLU A 99 5.78 4.02 23.80
CA GLU A 99 5.45 3.19 24.98
C GLU A 99 4.03 3.46 25.50
N ALA A 100 3.57 4.70 25.38
CA ALA A 100 2.19 5.09 25.69
C ALA A 100 1.68 6.07 24.63
N ILE A 101 0.38 6.01 24.32
CA ILE A 101 -0.25 7.00 23.45
C ILE A 101 -0.20 8.36 24.19
N PRO A 102 0.35 9.42 23.57
CA PRO A 102 0.36 10.74 24.18
C PRO A 102 -1.07 11.19 24.54
N GLU A 103 -1.24 11.76 25.73
CA GLU A 103 -2.54 12.20 26.22
C GLU A 103 -3.24 13.19 25.26
N LYS A 104 -2.45 14.04 24.60
CA LYS A 104 -2.96 14.94 23.54
C LYS A 104 -3.67 14.17 22.44
N HIS A 105 -3.11 13.05 21.99
CA HIS A 105 -3.71 12.23 20.91
C HIS A 105 -4.98 11.52 21.38
N LYS A 106 -4.99 10.98 22.60
CA LYS A 106 -6.21 10.39 23.19
C LYS A 106 -7.33 11.41 23.28
N ARG A 107 -7.02 12.61 23.79
CA ARG A 107 -8.00 13.70 23.91
C ARG A 107 -8.54 14.14 22.56
N ILE A 108 -7.67 14.31 21.55
CA ILE A 108 -8.09 14.65 20.19
C ILE A 108 -9.02 13.57 19.63
N SER A 109 -8.64 12.30 19.76
CA SER A 109 -9.46 11.17 19.30
C SER A 109 -10.86 11.19 19.93
N GLN A 110 -10.96 11.41 21.25
CA GLN A 110 -12.23 11.51 21.96
C GLN A 110 -13.08 12.70 21.48
N ILE A 111 -12.48 13.87 21.32
CA ILE A 111 -13.18 15.06 20.84
C ILE A 111 -13.76 14.81 19.44
N ILE A 112 -12.97 14.19 18.55
CA ILE A 112 -13.39 13.91 17.17
C ILE A 112 -14.49 12.85 17.16
N ALA A 113 -14.33 11.76 17.95
CA ALA A 113 -15.36 10.74 18.08
C ALA A 113 -16.70 11.33 18.52
N THR A 114 -16.70 12.17 19.55
CA THR A 114 -17.93 12.84 20.05
C THR A 114 -18.47 13.83 19.04
N ARG A 115 -17.61 14.67 18.44
CA ARG A 115 -18.04 15.74 17.53
C ARG A 115 -18.73 15.24 16.27
N TYR A 116 -18.29 14.09 15.75
CA TYR A 116 -18.78 13.53 14.50
C TYR A 116 -19.56 12.21 14.69
N ASN A 117 -19.88 11.85 15.94
CA ASN A 117 -20.57 10.60 16.30
C ASN A 117 -19.89 9.36 15.67
N LEU A 118 -18.54 9.29 15.84
CA LEU A 118 -17.74 8.23 15.27
C LEU A 118 -17.43 7.16 16.32
N HIS A 119 -17.38 5.92 15.89
CA HIS A 119 -16.96 4.80 16.73
C HIS A 119 -16.04 3.83 15.96
N VAL A 120 -15.23 3.10 16.71
CA VAL A 120 -14.36 2.06 16.15
C VAL A 120 -15.13 0.74 16.11
N ARG A 121 -15.21 0.15 14.92
CA ARG A 121 -15.72 -1.21 14.73
C ARG A 121 -14.57 -2.21 14.73
N LYS A 122 -14.72 -3.31 15.49
CA LYS A 122 -13.81 -4.45 15.48
C LYS A 122 -14.39 -5.63 14.73
N LEU A 123 -13.62 -6.18 13.81
CA LEU A 123 -13.96 -7.40 13.09
C LEU A 123 -13.73 -8.62 13.99
N LYS A 124 -14.71 -9.50 14.11
CA LYS A 124 -14.67 -10.66 15.01
C LYS A 124 -14.09 -11.90 14.34
N SER A 125 -14.31 -12.06 13.04
CA SER A 125 -13.86 -13.25 12.31
C SER A 125 -13.71 -12.99 10.81
N LYS A 126 -12.86 -13.79 10.15
CA LYS A 126 -12.72 -13.76 8.69
C LYS A 126 -14.01 -14.19 7.97
N SER A 127 -14.84 -14.98 8.60
CA SER A 127 -16.17 -15.36 8.10
C SER A 127 -17.10 -14.14 8.08
N GLU A 128 -17.08 -13.31 9.12
CA GLU A 128 -17.81 -12.04 9.14
C GLU A 128 -17.35 -11.14 8.00
N VAL A 129 -16.03 -10.93 7.84
CA VAL A 129 -15.48 -10.09 6.78
C VAL A 129 -15.99 -10.48 5.39
N ARG A 130 -16.08 -11.79 5.12
CA ARG A 130 -16.56 -12.30 3.84
C ARG A 130 -18.07 -12.19 3.67
N LYS A 131 -18.86 -12.45 4.73
CA LYS A 131 -20.31 -12.51 4.65
C LYS A 131 -20.98 -11.13 4.72
N SER A 132 -20.38 -10.17 5.46
CA SER A 132 -20.96 -8.85 5.66
C SER A 132 -20.74 -7.88 4.49
N GLY A 133 -19.84 -8.21 3.55
CA GLY A 133 -19.45 -7.29 2.48
C GLY A 133 -18.49 -6.18 2.91
N VAL A 134 -18.10 -6.13 4.19
CA VAL A 134 -17.26 -5.07 4.74
C VAL A 134 -15.92 -4.90 4.01
N ALA A 135 -15.34 -5.99 3.53
CA ALA A 135 -14.10 -5.91 2.75
C ALA A 135 -14.29 -5.13 1.44
N HIS A 136 -15.41 -5.33 0.75
CA HIS A 136 -15.74 -4.58 -0.47
C HIS A 136 -16.01 -3.10 -0.16
N GLU A 137 -16.68 -2.81 0.94
CA GLU A 137 -16.91 -1.43 1.39
C GLU A 137 -15.59 -0.72 1.70
N ILE A 138 -14.64 -1.41 2.33
CA ILE A 138 -13.28 -0.89 2.57
C ILE A 138 -12.59 -0.56 1.24
N PHE A 139 -12.61 -1.44 0.25
CA PHE A 139 -11.99 -1.16 -1.05
C PHE A 139 -12.70 -0.06 -1.84
N ARG A 140 -14.02 0.09 -1.70
CA ARG A 140 -14.75 1.24 -2.27
C ARG A 140 -14.34 2.54 -1.59
N LEU A 141 -14.20 2.54 -0.26
CA LEU A 141 -13.65 3.69 0.48
C LEU A 141 -12.23 4.05 -0.01
N ILE A 142 -11.36 3.05 -0.24
CA ILE A 142 -10.02 3.26 -0.79
C ILE A 142 -10.11 3.87 -2.18
N ASN A 143 -10.98 3.35 -3.06
CA ASN A 143 -11.23 3.93 -4.36
C ASN A 143 -11.59 5.42 -4.29
N ASP A 144 -12.44 5.80 -3.36
CA ASP A 144 -12.88 7.19 -3.20
C ASP A 144 -11.79 8.09 -2.59
N ALA A 145 -11.08 7.57 -1.60
CA ALA A 145 -10.04 8.31 -0.89
C ALA A 145 -8.78 8.53 -1.73
N TYR A 146 -8.43 7.55 -2.59
CA TYR A 146 -7.17 7.55 -3.35
C TYR A 146 -7.32 8.13 -4.76
N THR A 147 -8.54 8.38 -5.25
CA THR A 147 -8.77 8.99 -6.58
C THR A 147 -7.89 10.22 -6.88
N PRO A 148 -7.58 11.13 -5.91
CA PRO A 148 -6.71 12.27 -6.18
C PRO A 148 -5.21 11.95 -6.15
N LEU A 149 -4.79 10.74 -5.76
CA LEU A 149 -3.37 10.39 -5.68
C LEU A 149 -2.77 10.21 -7.07
N PHE A 150 -1.49 10.54 -7.19
CA PHE A 150 -0.76 10.43 -8.45
C PHE A 150 -0.79 8.99 -8.98
N GLY A 151 -1.15 8.85 -10.24
CA GLY A 151 -1.15 7.55 -10.92
C GLY A 151 -2.32 6.63 -10.56
N TYR A 152 -3.11 6.95 -9.53
CA TYR A 152 -4.19 6.09 -9.07
C TYR A 152 -5.22 5.78 -10.15
N SER A 153 -5.58 4.52 -10.27
CA SER A 153 -6.69 4.06 -11.10
C SER A 153 -7.69 3.28 -10.26
N ARG A 154 -8.97 3.66 -10.33
CA ARG A 154 -10.02 3.01 -9.54
C ARG A 154 -10.09 1.51 -9.84
N MET A 155 -10.10 0.71 -8.80
CA MET A 155 -10.27 -0.73 -8.90
C MET A 155 -11.70 -1.07 -9.34
N THR A 156 -11.83 -2.00 -10.26
CA THR A 156 -13.10 -2.62 -10.64
C THR A 156 -13.55 -3.61 -9.55
N GLU A 157 -14.84 -3.94 -9.48
CA GLU A 157 -15.36 -4.95 -8.54
C GLU A 157 -14.64 -6.29 -8.68
N ARG A 158 -14.26 -6.70 -9.89
CA ARG A 158 -13.49 -7.93 -10.13
C ARG A 158 -12.09 -7.88 -9.49
N GLN A 159 -11.41 -6.74 -9.55
CA GLN A 159 -10.12 -6.54 -8.91
C GLN A 159 -10.29 -6.52 -7.38
N ILE A 160 -11.34 -5.87 -6.88
CA ILE A 160 -11.68 -5.89 -5.44
C ILE A 160 -11.90 -7.32 -4.96
N ASP A 161 -12.69 -8.13 -5.67
CA ASP A 161 -12.87 -9.57 -5.37
C ASP A 161 -11.54 -10.32 -5.28
N GLN A 162 -10.65 -10.05 -6.23
CA GLN A 162 -9.33 -10.67 -6.28
C GLN A 162 -8.48 -10.28 -5.05
N TYR A 163 -8.42 -9.00 -4.69
CA TYR A 163 -7.69 -8.54 -3.52
C TYR A 163 -8.29 -9.05 -2.21
N VAL A 164 -9.61 -9.04 -2.06
CA VAL A 164 -10.30 -9.62 -0.90
C VAL A 164 -9.93 -11.09 -0.72
N ASN A 165 -9.98 -11.87 -1.80
CA ASN A 165 -9.64 -13.30 -1.76
C ASN A 165 -8.16 -13.55 -1.45
N MET A 166 -7.27 -12.68 -1.88
CA MET A 166 -5.82 -12.78 -1.66
C MET A 166 -5.44 -12.38 -0.22
N TYR A 167 -5.94 -11.24 0.27
CA TYR A 167 -5.44 -10.64 1.52
C TYR A 167 -6.21 -11.07 2.76
N VAL A 168 -7.54 -11.21 2.70
CA VAL A 168 -8.34 -11.58 3.90
C VAL A 168 -7.85 -12.86 4.60
N PRO A 169 -7.42 -13.92 3.89
CA PRO A 169 -6.93 -15.13 4.54
C PRO A 169 -5.67 -14.93 5.39
N VAL A 170 -4.81 -13.99 5.02
CA VAL A 170 -3.50 -13.75 5.66
C VAL A 170 -3.51 -12.60 6.67
N LEU A 171 -4.53 -11.74 6.66
CA LEU A 171 -4.65 -10.63 7.59
C LEU A 171 -4.90 -11.11 9.03
N ASP A 172 -4.23 -10.46 9.98
CA ASP A 172 -4.60 -10.49 11.39
C ASP A 172 -5.60 -9.37 11.68
N LEU A 173 -6.86 -9.75 11.93
CA LEU A 173 -7.94 -8.78 12.13
C LEU A 173 -7.73 -7.84 13.33
N ARG A 174 -6.83 -8.18 14.26
CA ARG A 174 -6.46 -7.28 15.36
C ARG A 174 -5.73 -6.03 14.85
N MET A 175 -5.03 -6.15 13.70
CA MET A 175 -4.28 -5.08 13.04
C MET A 175 -5.13 -4.33 12.00
N VAL A 176 -6.43 -4.54 12.01
CA VAL A 176 -7.39 -3.79 11.18
C VAL A 176 -8.23 -2.90 12.10
N SER A 177 -8.25 -1.62 11.81
CA SER A 177 -9.08 -0.63 12.48
C SER A 177 -10.06 -0.03 11.50
N ILE A 178 -11.33 -0.01 11.85
CA ILE A 178 -12.41 0.57 11.04
C ILE A 178 -13.10 1.62 11.89
N VAL A 179 -13.33 2.80 11.35
CA VAL A 179 -14.13 3.84 11.97
C VAL A 179 -15.42 3.98 11.20
N GLU A 180 -16.54 3.93 11.92
CA GLU A 180 -17.88 4.08 11.38
C GLU A 180 -18.55 5.35 11.96
N ASN A 181 -19.48 5.92 11.20
CA ASN A 181 -20.35 7.00 11.65
C ASN A 181 -21.60 6.45 12.35
N GLU A 182 -22.51 7.33 12.75
CA GLU A 182 -23.78 7.00 13.42
C GLU A 182 -24.69 6.07 12.58
N GLN A 183 -24.56 6.13 11.25
CA GLN A 183 -25.32 5.30 10.32
C GLN A 183 -24.64 3.94 10.05
N ASN A 184 -23.55 3.63 10.77
CA ASN A 184 -22.67 2.47 10.55
C ASN A 184 -22.03 2.41 9.16
N GLU A 185 -21.83 3.58 8.53
CA GLU A 185 -21.05 3.69 7.30
C GLU A 185 -19.57 3.81 7.62
N ILE A 186 -18.72 3.12 6.87
CA ILE A 186 -17.27 3.19 7.03
C ILE A 186 -16.77 4.56 6.58
N VAL A 187 -16.11 5.29 7.47
CA VAL A 187 -15.53 6.60 7.19
C VAL A 187 -14.00 6.59 7.20
N ALA A 188 -13.39 5.61 7.86
CA ALA A 188 -11.95 5.43 7.80
C ALA A 188 -11.55 3.98 8.04
N VAL A 189 -10.40 3.61 7.50
CA VAL A 189 -9.78 2.30 7.70
C VAL A 189 -8.27 2.42 7.84
N GLY A 190 -7.69 1.59 8.70
CA GLY A 190 -6.25 1.36 8.79
C GLY A 190 -5.97 -0.13 8.81
N ILE A 191 -5.11 -0.60 7.92
CA ILE A 191 -4.76 -2.01 7.77
C ILE A 191 -3.25 -2.15 7.89
N SER A 192 -2.82 -3.00 8.83
CA SER A 192 -1.42 -3.33 9.03
C SER A 192 -1.21 -4.84 8.99
N MET A 193 0.03 -5.22 8.81
CA MET A 193 0.43 -6.62 8.74
C MET A 193 1.83 -6.80 9.34
N SER A 194 2.14 -7.99 9.84
CA SER A 194 3.52 -8.32 10.19
C SER A 194 4.41 -8.24 8.96
N SER A 195 5.54 -7.52 9.06
CA SER A 195 6.46 -7.40 7.93
C SER A 195 7.01 -8.76 7.51
N LEU A 196 6.97 -9.03 6.21
CA LEU A 196 7.52 -10.23 5.61
C LEU A 196 8.94 -10.04 5.07
N SER A 197 9.49 -8.83 5.09
CA SER A 197 10.76 -8.46 4.47
C SER A 197 11.92 -9.36 4.90
N ARG A 198 12.09 -9.60 6.21
CA ARG A 198 13.14 -10.51 6.70
C ARG A 198 12.91 -11.97 6.33
N ALA A 199 11.66 -12.39 6.21
CA ALA A 199 11.33 -13.75 5.80
C ALA A 199 11.65 -13.95 4.31
N LEU A 200 11.29 -12.99 3.47
CA LEU A 200 11.63 -12.98 2.04
C LEU A 200 13.16 -12.94 1.82
N GLN A 201 13.87 -12.11 2.57
CA GLN A 201 15.33 -12.06 2.54
C GLN A 201 15.96 -13.43 2.88
N LYS A 202 15.49 -14.10 3.95
CA LYS A 202 15.95 -15.44 4.33
C LYS A 202 15.61 -16.50 3.28
N ALA A 203 14.45 -16.37 2.66
CA ALA A 203 14.02 -17.24 1.56
C ALA A 203 14.77 -16.98 0.25
N LYS A 204 15.58 -15.88 0.16
CA LYS A 204 16.30 -15.46 -1.05
C LYS A 204 15.37 -15.40 -2.28
N GLY A 205 14.13 -14.97 -2.12
CA GLY A 205 13.12 -14.93 -3.17
C GLY A 205 12.61 -16.29 -3.65
N LYS A 206 13.01 -17.40 -3.03
CA LYS A 206 12.61 -18.76 -3.43
C LYS A 206 11.63 -19.35 -2.43
N LEU A 207 10.44 -19.76 -2.89
CA LEU A 207 9.46 -20.43 -2.03
C LEU A 207 9.83 -21.89 -1.76
N LEU A 208 10.37 -22.59 -2.76
CA LEU A 208 10.75 -24.00 -2.65
C LEU A 208 12.26 -24.15 -2.55
N PRO A 209 12.77 -25.19 -1.83
CA PRO A 209 11.97 -26.16 -1.08
C PRO A 209 11.49 -25.67 0.30
N PHE A 210 12.13 -24.68 0.95
CA PHE A 210 11.83 -24.31 2.35
C PHE A 210 11.55 -22.81 2.56
N GLY A 211 11.54 -21.99 1.51
CA GLY A 211 11.30 -20.54 1.62
C GLY A 211 9.90 -20.22 2.18
N TRP A 212 8.88 -21.00 1.80
CA TRP A 212 7.52 -20.90 2.32
C TRP A 212 7.46 -20.99 3.85
N TRP A 213 8.35 -21.78 4.47
CA TRP A 213 8.40 -21.92 5.93
C TRP A 213 8.78 -20.61 6.63
N HIS A 214 9.71 -19.84 6.06
CA HIS A 214 10.07 -18.53 6.59
C HIS A 214 8.89 -17.55 6.54
N LEU A 215 8.11 -17.56 5.47
CA LEU A 215 6.92 -16.73 5.31
C LEU A 215 5.81 -17.15 6.28
N LEU A 216 5.51 -18.44 6.33
CA LEU A 216 4.50 -18.97 7.25
C LEU A 216 4.86 -18.64 8.71
N LYS A 217 6.11 -18.84 9.10
CA LYS A 217 6.59 -18.49 10.42
C LYS A 217 6.42 -17.00 10.73
N ALA A 218 6.71 -16.12 9.77
CA ALA A 218 6.55 -14.67 9.94
C ALA A 218 5.07 -14.26 10.11
N LEU A 219 4.16 -14.86 9.33
CA LEU A 219 2.71 -14.64 9.44
C LEU A 219 2.13 -15.18 10.76
N MET A 220 2.70 -16.26 11.29
CA MET A 220 2.27 -16.87 12.53
C MET A 220 2.97 -16.32 13.78
N LEU A 221 3.95 -15.41 13.62
CA LEU A 221 4.67 -14.81 14.74
C LEU A 221 3.69 -14.05 15.64
N LYS A 222 3.71 -14.41 16.91
CA LYS A 222 2.88 -13.73 17.93
C LYS A 222 3.42 -12.34 18.30
N ARG A 223 4.71 -12.08 18.02
CA ARG A 223 5.41 -10.82 18.37
C ARG A 223 6.31 -10.37 17.22
N PRO A 224 5.74 -9.75 16.18
CA PRO A 224 6.52 -9.16 15.10
C PRO A 224 7.25 -7.91 15.61
N LYS A 225 8.53 -7.76 15.25
CA LYS A 225 9.31 -6.55 15.59
C LYS A 225 9.06 -5.36 14.66
N VAL A 226 8.53 -5.64 13.48
CA VAL A 226 8.22 -4.66 12.44
C VAL A 226 6.84 -4.98 11.88
N LEU A 227 6.05 -3.95 11.71
CA LEU A 227 4.73 -3.98 11.08
C LEU A 227 4.76 -3.08 9.86
N ASP A 228 4.17 -3.54 8.78
CA ASP A 228 3.94 -2.72 7.59
C ASP A 228 2.52 -2.14 7.70
N LEU A 229 2.40 -0.80 7.66
CA LEU A 229 1.13 -0.11 7.55
C LEU A 229 0.75 -0.07 6.07
N LEU A 230 -0.07 -1.01 5.65
CA LEU A 230 -0.33 -1.25 4.23
C LEU A 230 -1.28 -0.22 3.64
N LEU A 231 -2.39 0.07 4.33
CA LEU A 231 -3.44 0.93 3.82
C LEU A 231 -4.00 1.81 4.94
N VAL A 232 -4.11 3.10 4.65
CA VAL A 232 -4.84 4.06 5.50
C VAL A 232 -5.70 4.90 4.59
N ALA A 233 -7.01 4.84 4.78
CA ALA A 233 -7.94 5.65 4.01
C ALA A 233 -8.94 6.35 4.93
N VAL A 234 -9.26 7.58 4.57
CA VAL A 234 -10.32 8.38 5.19
C VAL A 234 -11.23 8.90 4.09
N ARG A 235 -12.53 8.70 4.24
CA ARG A 235 -13.55 9.15 3.28
C ARG A 235 -13.37 10.65 2.98
N PRO A 236 -13.47 11.10 1.73
CA PRO A 236 -13.13 12.47 1.34
C PRO A 236 -13.81 13.56 2.18
N ASP A 237 -15.07 13.37 2.54
CA ASP A 237 -15.83 14.30 3.37
C ASP A 237 -15.40 14.34 4.86
N TYR A 238 -14.59 13.36 5.30
CA TYR A 238 -14.00 13.30 6.63
C TYR A 238 -12.51 13.64 6.66
N GLN A 239 -11.88 13.84 5.51
CA GLN A 239 -10.47 14.25 5.43
C GLN A 239 -10.28 15.64 6.07
N GLY A 240 -9.08 15.89 6.62
CA GLY A 240 -8.79 17.13 7.35
C GLY A 240 -9.48 17.30 8.71
N LYS A 241 -10.40 16.40 9.09
CA LYS A 241 -11.12 16.44 10.37
C LYS A 241 -10.43 15.68 11.51
N GLY A 242 -9.25 15.07 11.24
CA GLY A 242 -8.44 14.35 12.23
C GLY A 242 -8.94 12.94 12.56
N VAL A 243 -9.81 12.34 11.74
CA VAL A 243 -10.38 10.99 11.97
C VAL A 243 -9.31 9.92 12.07
N ASN A 244 -8.17 10.11 11.43
CA ASN A 244 -7.01 9.22 11.55
C ASN A 244 -6.52 9.05 13.00
N ALA A 245 -6.79 10.01 13.89
CA ALA A 245 -6.46 9.86 15.31
C ALA A 245 -7.20 8.69 15.97
N LEU A 246 -8.43 8.39 15.55
CA LEU A 246 -9.17 7.23 16.05
C LEU A 246 -8.51 5.92 15.62
N LEU A 247 -8.08 5.82 14.36
CA LEU A 247 -7.39 4.65 13.84
C LEU A 247 -6.12 4.34 14.63
N PHE A 248 -5.27 5.34 14.84
CA PHE A 248 -4.00 5.13 15.57
C PHE A 248 -4.21 4.94 17.07
N THR A 249 -5.19 5.59 17.69
CA THR A 249 -5.53 5.34 19.09
C THR A 249 -6.00 3.91 19.33
N ASP A 250 -6.63 3.30 18.33
CA ASP A 250 -7.05 1.91 18.35
C ASP A 250 -5.92 0.92 18.02
N LEU A 251 -5.07 1.22 17.03
CA LEU A 251 -4.03 0.32 16.54
C LEU A 251 -2.78 0.30 17.45
N ILE A 252 -2.35 1.44 18.00
CA ILE A 252 -1.13 1.51 18.82
C ILE A 252 -1.15 0.53 20.00
N PRO A 253 -2.22 0.40 20.80
CA PRO A 253 -2.27 -0.60 21.88
C PRO A 253 -2.18 -2.04 21.39
N VAL A 254 -2.64 -2.31 20.18
CA VAL A 254 -2.49 -3.63 19.56
C VAL A 254 -1.02 -3.88 19.22
N TYR A 255 -0.36 -2.91 18.61
CA TYR A 255 1.06 -3.00 18.26
C TYR A 255 1.95 -3.20 19.50
N GLN A 256 1.70 -2.45 20.57
CA GLN A 256 2.40 -2.58 21.85
C GLN A 256 2.27 -3.98 22.46
N LYS A 257 1.09 -4.61 22.33
CA LYS A 257 0.86 -5.98 22.82
C LYS A 257 1.52 -7.05 21.95
N LEU A 258 1.77 -6.75 20.70
CA LEU A 258 2.36 -7.69 19.76
C LEU A 258 3.89 -7.70 19.84
N GLY A 259 4.53 -6.64 20.20
CA GLY A 259 5.99 -6.56 20.21
C GLY A 259 6.64 -5.56 21.04
#